data_9d4e2d78f3169ccf378a0ab0745ba889
#
_entry.id   9d4e2d78f3169ccf378a0ab0745ba889
#
_cell.length_a   1.000
_cell.length_b   1.000
_cell.length_c   1.000
_cell.angle_alpha   90.00
_cell.angle_beta   90.00
_cell.angle_gamma   90.00
#
_symmetry.space_group_name_H-M   'P 1'
#
loop_
_entity.id
_entity.type
_entity.pdbx_description
1 polymer ?
#
loop_
_entity_poly.entity_id
_entity_poly.type
_entity_poly.pdbx_seq_one_letter_code
_entity_poly.pdbx_strand_id
1 'polypeptide(L)'
;MSEKPDVTHENVLFPCGGGFANTGLIAYQAAFETVRELGLRKVSLGCLGSVPLGNEGVLKKSRAARRIVTVDGCANQCARKLVEAAGLPIHRAVELVRDVGTKKVPLSKDLEGDPPPVDAFLSRADVEALKKLLREALEG
;
A
#
# COMPACT_ATOMS: atom_id res chain seq x y z
N MET A 1 15.02 -19.71 26.70
CA MET A 1 13.76 -19.00 26.55
C MET A 1 13.54 -18.67 25.08
N SER A 2 12.51 -19.20 24.52
CA SER A 2 12.22 -18.87 23.13
C SER A 2 11.70 -17.44 23.09
N GLU A 3 12.44 -16.59 22.45
CA GLU A 3 11.95 -15.25 22.20
C GLU A 3 10.80 -15.33 21.22
N LYS A 4 9.65 -14.82 21.64
CA LYS A 4 8.56 -14.64 20.71
C LYS A 4 8.99 -13.60 19.69
N PRO A 5 8.80 -13.85 18.40
CA PRO A 5 9.08 -12.82 17.41
C PRO A 5 8.24 -11.59 17.73
N ASP A 6 8.82 -10.39 17.59
CA ASP A 6 8.12 -9.13 17.77
C ASP A 6 7.04 -8.92 16.72
N VAL A 7 6.93 -9.85 15.78
CA VAL A 7 6.06 -9.75 14.63
C VAL A 7 4.92 -10.74 14.78
N THR A 8 3.71 -10.23 14.85
CA THR A 8 2.50 -11.03 14.95
C THR A 8 1.82 -11.22 13.60
N HIS A 9 2.28 -10.53 12.57
CA HIS A 9 1.76 -10.60 11.22
C HIS A 9 2.69 -11.43 10.32
N GLU A 10 2.10 -12.09 9.34
CA GLU A 10 2.87 -12.87 8.36
C GLU A 10 3.49 -11.96 7.30
N ASN A 11 2.76 -10.94 6.86
CA ASN A 11 3.15 -10.05 5.77
C ASN A 11 3.04 -8.58 6.16
N VAL A 12 3.78 -7.74 5.45
CA VAL A 12 3.65 -6.28 5.56
C VAL A 12 3.27 -5.71 4.20
N LEU A 13 2.31 -4.81 4.19
CA LEU A 13 1.81 -4.13 3.00
C LEU A 13 2.09 -2.64 3.13
N PHE A 14 2.81 -2.08 2.16
CA PHE A 14 3.15 -0.66 2.14
C PHE A 14 2.42 0.06 1.01
N PRO A 15 1.33 0.79 1.30
CA PRO A 15 0.66 1.60 0.29
C PRO A 15 1.27 2.99 0.19
N CYS A 16 1.26 3.58 -0.99
CA CYS A 16 1.80 4.92 -1.19
C CYS A 16 0.96 6.02 -0.52
N GLY A 17 -0.36 5.90 -0.57
CA GLY A 17 -1.25 6.83 0.13
C GLY A 17 -1.23 8.27 -0.36
N GLY A 18 -0.66 8.56 -1.52
CA GLY A 18 -0.57 9.92 -2.03
C GLY A 18 -1.93 10.48 -2.43
N GLY A 19 -2.31 11.65 -1.86
CA GLY A 19 -3.64 12.24 -2.05
C GLY A 19 -3.75 13.25 -3.19
N PHE A 20 -2.68 13.50 -3.97
CA PHE A 20 -2.74 14.41 -5.11
C PHE A 20 -3.38 13.78 -6.35
N ALA A 21 -3.68 12.51 -6.31
CA ALA A 21 -4.37 11.81 -7.38
C ALA A 21 -5.30 10.74 -6.79
N ASN A 22 -6.35 10.43 -7.53
CA ASN A 22 -7.30 9.38 -7.15
C ASN A 22 -6.61 8.02 -6.95
N THR A 23 -5.61 7.72 -7.77
CA THR A 23 -4.92 6.43 -7.75
C THR A 23 -4.19 6.17 -6.43
N GLY A 24 -3.61 7.21 -5.83
CA GLY A 24 -2.97 7.07 -4.51
C GLY A 24 -3.99 6.76 -3.41
N LEU A 25 -5.14 7.40 -3.46
CA LEU A 25 -6.21 7.16 -2.50
C LEU A 25 -6.83 5.77 -2.69
N ILE A 26 -7.04 5.34 -3.94
CA ILE A 26 -7.53 3.99 -4.22
C ILE A 26 -6.55 2.94 -3.71
N ALA A 27 -5.26 3.16 -3.93
CA ALA A 27 -4.22 2.25 -3.44
C ALA A 27 -4.29 2.10 -1.92
N TYR A 28 -4.43 3.21 -1.20
CA TYR A 28 -4.55 3.16 0.26
C TYR A 28 -5.85 2.51 0.70
N GLN A 29 -6.97 2.86 0.08
CA GLN A 29 -8.28 2.31 0.42
C GLN A 29 -8.28 0.78 0.24
N ALA A 30 -7.76 0.29 -0.88
CA ALA A 30 -7.70 -1.14 -1.14
C ALA A 30 -6.78 -1.85 -0.13
N ALA A 31 -5.64 -1.25 0.20
CA ALA A 31 -4.72 -1.81 1.17
C ALA A 31 -5.37 -1.90 2.55
N PHE A 32 -6.02 -0.84 2.99
CA PHE A 32 -6.70 -0.80 4.28
C PHE A 32 -7.81 -1.86 4.37
N GLU A 33 -8.64 -1.96 3.33
CA GLU A 33 -9.71 -2.95 3.30
C GLU A 33 -9.17 -4.38 3.27
N THR A 34 -8.08 -4.60 2.56
CA THR A 34 -7.43 -5.91 2.52
C THR A 34 -6.97 -6.34 3.91
N VAL A 35 -6.34 -5.42 4.65
CA VAL A 35 -5.90 -5.70 6.03
C VAL A 35 -7.09 -5.99 6.93
N ARG A 36 -8.17 -5.21 6.80
CA ARG A 36 -9.38 -5.43 7.59
C ARG A 36 -9.98 -6.81 7.33
N GLU A 37 -9.99 -7.25 6.09
CA GLU A 37 -10.61 -8.52 5.71
C GLU A 37 -9.76 -9.73 6.05
N LEU A 38 -8.44 -9.63 5.86
CA LEU A 38 -7.53 -10.75 6.14
C LEU A 38 -7.13 -10.84 7.62
N GLY A 39 -7.14 -9.73 8.32
CA GLY A 39 -6.80 -9.68 9.74
C GLY A 39 -5.31 -9.44 10.00
N LEU A 40 -5.01 -8.98 11.21
CA LEU A 40 -3.67 -8.52 11.58
C LEU A 40 -2.64 -9.64 11.71
N ARG A 41 -3.07 -10.88 11.86
CA ARG A 41 -2.13 -12.00 11.85
C ARG A 41 -1.60 -12.28 10.45
N LYS A 42 -2.42 -12.02 9.44
CA LYS A 42 -2.05 -12.25 8.05
C LYS A 42 -1.20 -11.12 7.52
N VAL A 43 -1.60 -9.88 7.78
CA VAL A 43 -0.95 -8.71 7.19
C VAL A 43 -1.12 -7.47 8.07
N SER A 44 -0.07 -6.65 8.13
CA SER A 44 -0.11 -5.32 8.72
C SER A 44 0.13 -4.27 7.66
N LEU A 45 -0.48 -3.09 7.84
CA LEU A 45 -0.11 -1.92 7.06
C LEU A 45 1.22 -1.39 7.58
N GLY A 46 2.21 -1.31 6.71
CA GLY A 46 3.49 -0.74 7.05
C GLY A 46 3.42 0.78 7.09
N CYS A 47 4.19 1.39 7.96
CA CYS A 47 4.32 2.84 8.03
C CYS A 47 5.38 3.29 7.03
N LEU A 48 4.96 3.65 5.83
CA LEU A 48 5.88 4.01 4.75
C LEU A 48 6.77 5.20 5.11
N GLY A 49 6.21 6.20 5.79
CA GLY A 49 6.96 7.38 6.20
C GLY A 49 8.10 7.08 7.18
N SER A 50 7.99 6.01 7.96
CA SER A 50 9.03 5.61 8.89
C SER A 50 10.21 4.90 8.23
N VAL A 51 10.03 4.41 7.01
CA VAL A 51 11.08 3.68 6.29
C VAL A 51 12.27 4.58 5.97
N PRO A 52 12.12 5.73 5.30
CA PRO A 52 13.26 6.61 5.04
C PRO A 52 13.83 7.26 6.28
N LEU A 53 13.06 7.35 7.36
CA LEU A 53 13.54 7.88 8.63
C LEU A 53 14.44 6.90 9.40
N GLY A 54 14.54 5.66 8.91
CA GLY A 54 15.36 4.65 9.57
C GLY A 54 14.80 4.16 10.89
N ASN A 55 13.47 4.19 11.05
CA ASN A 55 12.84 3.71 12.29
C ASN A 55 13.10 2.21 12.47
N GLU A 56 13.92 1.87 13.47
CA GLU A 56 14.34 0.49 13.66
C GLU A 56 13.20 -0.47 13.97
N GLY A 57 12.19 -0.01 14.68
CA GLY A 57 11.01 -0.86 14.97
C GLY A 57 10.29 -1.27 13.69
N VAL A 58 10.09 -0.31 12.79
CA VAL A 58 9.43 -0.58 11.51
C VAL A 58 10.30 -1.45 10.61
N LEU A 59 11.60 -1.14 10.52
CA LEU A 59 12.53 -1.90 9.67
C LEU A 59 12.68 -3.33 10.16
N LYS A 60 12.78 -3.52 11.48
CA LYS A 60 12.91 -4.85 12.08
C LYS A 60 11.66 -5.71 11.77
N LYS A 61 10.49 -5.16 12.00
CA LYS A 61 9.23 -5.87 11.72
C LYS A 61 9.08 -6.18 10.24
N SER A 62 9.49 -5.26 9.39
CA SER A 62 9.42 -5.47 7.94
C SER A 62 10.38 -6.58 7.49
N ARG A 63 11.63 -6.58 8.00
CA ARG A 63 12.58 -7.64 7.65
C ARG A 63 12.14 -9.02 8.14
N ALA A 64 11.42 -9.08 9.24
CA ALA A 64 10.93 -10.33 9.81
C ALA A 64 9.68 -10.87 9.10
N ALA A 65 9.02 -10.05 8.29
CA ALA A 65 7.84 -10.48 7.57
C ALA A 65 8.19 -11.51 6.49
N ARG A 66 7.31 -12.46 6.28
CA ARG A 66 7.47 -13.46 5.23
C ARG A 66 7.43 -12.82 3.84
N ARG A 67 6.56 -11.82 3.66
CA ARG A 67 6.45 -11.10 2.39
C ARG A 67 6.28 -9.62 2.66
N ILE A 68 6.96 -8.82 1.86
CA ILE A 68 6.74 -7.37 1.80
C ILE A 68 6.11 -7.08 0.45
N VAL A 69 4.93 -6.49 0.46
CA VAL A 69 4.20 -6.11 -0.74
C VAL A 69 4.06 -4.59 -0.75
N THR A 70 4.42 -3.96 -1.85
CA THR A 70 4.20 -2.53 -2.03
C THR A 70 3.04 -2.32 -3.00
N VAL A 71 2.26 -1.27 -2.77
CA VAL A 71 1.19 -0.89 -3.69
C VAL A 71 1.26 0.60 -3.96
N ASP A 72 1.43 0.93 -5.23
CA ASP A 72 1.56 2.29 -5.71
C ASP A 72 0.39 2.65 -6.62
N GLY A 73 -0.02 3.92 -6.55
CA GLY A 73 -1.11 4.42 -7.37
C GLY A 73 -0.71 4.69 -8.82
N CYS A 74 0.56 4.97 -9.08
CA CYS A 74 1.00 5.38 -10.41
C CYS A 74 2.45 4.99 -10.69
N ALA A 75 2.91 5.33 -11.90
CA ALA A 75 4.24 4.98 -12.39
C ALA A 75 5.40 5.57 -11.59
N ASN A 76 5.14 6.55 -10.72
CA ASN A 76 6.19 7.08 -9.82
C ASN A 76 6.66 6.03 -8.82
N GLN A 77 5.81 5.09 -8.45
CA GLN A 77 6.15 3.97 -7.57
C GLN A 77 6.90 4.39 -6.30
N CYS A 78 6.35 5.39 -5.60
CA CYS A 78 6.97 5.95 -4.42
C CYS A 78 7.17 4.91 -3.31
N ALA A 79 6.17 4.07 -3.05
CA ALA A 79 6.28 3.04 -2.02
C ALA A 79 7.38 2.04 -2.36
N ARG A 80 7.38 1.54 -3.59
CA ARG A 80 8.42 0.62 -4.05
C ARG A 80 9.81 1.21 -3.90
N LYS A 81 10.00 2.44 -4.37
CA LYS A 81 11.31 3.10 -4.34
C LYS A 81 11.81 3.33 -2.92
N LEU A 82 10.93 3.75 -2.01
CA LEU A 82 11.31 3.96 -0.61
C LEU A 82 11.71 2.66 0.09
N VAL A 83 10.95 1.61 -0.14
CA VAL A 83 11.23 0.29 0.46
C VAL A 83 12.52 -0.29 -0.11
N GLU A 84 12.74 -0.18 -1.43
CA GLU A 84 13.98 -0.61 -2.07
C GLU A 84 15.20 0.15 -1.54
N ALA A 85 15.07 1.47 -1.38
CA ALA A 85 16.16 2.32 -0.89
C ALA A 85 16.57 1.94 0.53
N ALA A 86 15.66 1.39 1.32
CA ALA A 86 15.97 0.92 2.67
C ALA A 86 16.57 -0.49 2.68
N GLY A 87 16.75 -1.11 1.54
CA GLY A 87 17.33 -2.46 1.44
C GLY A 87 16.36 -3.57 1.84
N LEU A 88 15.07 -3.29 1.93
CA LEU A 88 14.08 -4.31 2.27
C LEU A 88 13.71 -5.14 1.05
N PRO A 89 13.60 -6.46 1.18
CA PRO A 89 13.27 -7.32 0.05
C PRO A 89 11.77 -7.22 -0.28
N ILE A 90 11.45 -6.81 -1.49
CA ILE A 90 10.07 -6.71 -1.94
C ILE A 90 9.67 -8.01 -2.63
N HIS A 91 8.64 -8.67 -2.10
CA HIS A 91 8.11 -9.89 -2.69
C HIS A 91 7.32 -9.57 -3.97
N ARG A 92 6.51 -8.53 -3.93
CA ARG A 92 5.74 -8.10 -5.08
C ARG A 92 5.45 -6.60 -5.01
N ALA A 93 5.65 -5.91 -6.12
CA ALA A 93 5.31 -4.50 -6.27
C ALA A 93 4.11 -4.36 -7.18
N VAL A 94 2.99 -3.92 -6.64
CA VAL A 94 1.73 -3.73 -7.37
C VAL A 94 1.57 -2.25 -7.69
N GLU A 95 1.12 -1.95 -8.89
CA GLU A 95 0.89 -0.59 -9.35
C GLU A 95 -0.48 -0.49 -10.01
N LEU A 96 -1.30 0.44 -9.54
CA LEU A 96 -2.70 0.52 -9.92
C LEU A 96 -2.91 0.81 -11.42
N VAL A 97 -2.18 1.78 -11.97
CA VAL A 97 -2.34 2.14 -13.38
C VAL A 97 -1.88 0.99 -14.28
N ARG A 98 -0.73 0.39 -13.97
CA ARG A 98 -0.19 -0.71 -14.77
C ARG A 98 -1.02 -2.00 -14.63
N ASP A 99 -1.38 -2.37 -13.40
CA ASP A 99 -1.91 -3.70 -13.11
C ASP A 99 -3.43 -3.76 -13.14
N VAL A 100 -4.11 -2.64 -12.88
CA VAL A 100 -5.58 -2.57 -12.90
C VAL A 100 -6.09 -1.78 -14.11
N GLY A 101 -5.29 -0.83 -14.60
CA GLY A 101 -5.68 0.02 -15.71
C GLY A 101 -6.48 1.25 -15.29
N THR A 102 -6.42 1.62 -14.02
CA THR A 102 -7.12 2.79 -13.50
C THR A 102 -6.59 4.06 -14.13
N LYS A 103 -7.50 4.93 -14.57
CA LYS A 103 -7.11 6.23 -15.09
C LYS A 103 -6.73 7.17 -13.94
N LYS A 104 -5.53 7.75 -14.01
CA LYS A 104 -5.07 8.72 -13.02
C LYS A 104 -5.76 10.06 -13.22
N VAL A 105 -6.40 10.58 -12.18
CA VAL A 105 -7.04 11.89 -12.17
C VAL A 105 -6.39 12.74 -11.09
N PRO A 106 -5.79 13.90 -11.44
CA PRO A 106 -5.20 14.77 -10.42
C PRO A 106 -6.31 15.41 -9.58
N LEU A 107 -6.08 15.45 -8.25
CA LEU A 107 -7.02 16.02 -7.29
C LEU A 107 -6.53 17.35 -6.71
N SER A 108 -5.32 17.77 -7.08
CA SER A 108 -4.68 18.99 -6.55
C SER A 108 -4.77 20.18 -7.49
N LYS A 109 -5.56 20.09 -8.56
CA LYS A 109 -5.80 21.23 -9.46
C LYS A 109 -6.70 22.25 -8.79
N ASP A 110 -6.56 23.50 -9.20
CA ASP A 110 -7.48 24.55 -8.78
C ASP A 110 -8.89 24.15 -9.16
N LEU A 111 -9.73 24.02 -8.15
CA LEU A 111 -11.12 23.62 -8.33
C LEU A 111 -11.99 24.87 -8.26
N GLU A 112 -12.74 25.14 -9.32
CA GLU A 112 -13.72 26.20 -9.34
C GLU A 112 -15.05 25.65 -8.84
N GLY A 113 -15.70 26.41 -7.96
CA GLY A 113 -16.97 26.00 -7.37
C GLY A 113 -16.83 24.91 -6.31
N ASP A 114 -17.89 24.18 -6.06
CA ASP A 114 -17.91 23.11 -5.06
C ASP A 114 -17.37 21.82 -5.66
N PRO A 115 -16.23 21.31 -5.16
CA PRO A 115 -15.73 20.04 -5.66
C PRO A 115 -16.64 18.89 -5.24
N PRO A 116 -16.69 17.80 -6.03
CA PRO A 116 -17.43 16.61 -5.61
C PRO A 116 -16.77 15.98 -4.39
N PRO A 117 -17.51 15.15 -3.62
CA PRO A 117 -16.91 14.42 -2.51
C PRO A 117 -15.76 13.53 -2.98
N VAL A 118 -14.79 13.30 -2.11
CA VAL A 118 -13.64 12.43 -2.42
C VAL A 118 -14.09 11.07 -2.96
N ASP A 119 -15.15 10.52 -2.41
CA ASP A 119 -15.66 9.21 -2.82
C ASP A 119 -16.01 9.13 -4.31
N ALA A 120 -16.33 10.27 -4.93
CA ALA A 120 -16.63 10.30 -6.36
C ALA A 120 -15.41 9.94 -7.23
N PHE A 121 -14.21 10.04 -6.66
CA PHE A 121 -12.96 9.71 -7.35
C PHE A 121 -12.45 8.31 -7.02
N LEU A 122 -13.14 7.60 -6.15
CA LEU A 122 -12.72 6.26 -5.70
C LEU A 122 -13.58 5.19 -6.38
N SER A 123 -13.16 4.78 -7.56
CA SER A 123 -13.86 3.72 -8.28
C SER A 123 -13.91 2.43 -7.46
N ARG A 124 -15.11 2.01 -7.06
CA ARG A 124 -15.27 0.79 -6.28
C ARG A 124 -14.81 -0.44 -7.04
N ALA A 125 -15.02 -0.47 -8.36
CA ALA A 125 -14.55 -1.55 -9.21
C ALA A 125 -13.01 -1.65 -9.17
N ASP A 126 -12.33 -0.51 -9.22
CA ASP A 126 -10.86 -0.49 -9.17
C ASP A 126 -10.33 -0.87 -7.78
N VAL A 127 -10.99 -0.42 -6.71
CA VAL A 127 -10.66 -0.85 -5.35
C VAL A 127 -10.76 -2.38 -5.23
N GLU A 128 -11.84 -2.96 -5.70
CA GLU A 128 -12.05 -4.40 -5.63
C GLU A 128 -11.05 -5.18 -6.49
N ALA A 129 -10.74 -4.69 -7.69
CA ALA A 129 -9.75 -5.31 -8.56
C ALA A 129 -8.37 -5.30 -7.90
N LEU A 130 -8.00 -4.18 -7.28
CA LEU A 130 -6.71 -4.06 -6.58
C LEU A 130 -6.67 -4.98 -5.36
N LYS A 131 -7.74 -5.06 -4.59
CA LYS A 131 -7.82 -5.96 -3.44
C LYS A 131 -7.56 -7.41 -3.84
N LYS A 132 -8.10 -7.82 -4.98
CA LYS A 132 -7.86 -9.18 -5.50
C LYS A 132 -6.38 -9.41 -5.77
N LEU A 133 -5.71 -8.46 -6.42
CA LEU A 133 -4.27 -8.56 -6.67
C LEU A 133 -3.46 -8.58 -5.38
N LEU A 134 -3.84 -7.77 -4.39
CA LEU A 134 -3.16 -7.75 -3.10
C LEU A 134 -3.31 -9.08 -2.36
N ARG A 135 -4.49 -9.68 -2.39
CA ARG A 135 -4.69 -11.02 -1.79
C ARG A 135 -3.80 -12.05 -2.45
N GLU A 136 -3.74 -12.07 -3.78
CA GLU A 136 -2.88 -12.97 -4.51
C GLU A 136 -1.41 -12.77 -4.11
N ALA A 137 -0.97 -11.52 -4.02
CA ALA A 137 0.40 -11.21 -3.63
C ALA A 137 0.73 -11.65 -2.19
N LEU A 138 -0.24 -11.53 -1.28
CA LEU A 138 -0.05 -11.86 0.14
C LEU A 138 -0.14 -13.37 0.41
N GLU A 139 -0.64 -14.14 -0.52
CA GLU A 139 -0.79 -15.59 -0.38
C GLU A 139 0.19 -16.39 -1.26
N GLY A 140 0.69 -15.74 -2.29
CA GLY A 140 1.68 -16.32 -3.19
C GLY A 140 3.05 -16.36 -2.59
#